data_0a40aed1e071eded15b8fb7d05dead0f
#
_entry.id   0a40aed1e071eded15b8fb7d05dead0f
#
_cell.length_a   1.000
_cell.length_b   1.000
_cell.length_c   1.000
_cell.angle_alpha   90.00
_cell.angle_beta   90.00
_cell.angle_gamma   90.00
#
_symmetry.space_group_name_H-M   'P 1'
#
loop_
_entity.id
_entity.type
_entity.pdbx_description
1 polymer ?
#
loop_
_entity_poly.entity_id
_entity_poly.type
_entity_poly.pdbx_seq_one_letter_code
_entity_poly.pdbx_strand_id
1 'polypeptide(L)'
;MNWIYEPWPWYVSGPMIAFIMFLLLMVGKNFGMSANLRTMCTICGAGNKADFFKFDWRSQKWNLAVVIGSIIGGYIGSHFLSDDISVAINPDTIANLNSLGFESAGKSYLPTELFDINSLLSIKNILILSIGGLLVGFGARYAGGCTSGHAISGLSDLQLPSLIAVIGFFIGGLTMIHFLFPLIF
;
A
#
# COMPACT_ATOMS: atom_id res chain seq x y z
N MET A 1 -29.42 0.10 11.47
CA MET A 1 -28.46 0.82 10.59
C MET A 1 -27.04 0.24 10.76
N ASN A 2 -26.84 -1.06 10.41
CA ASN A 2 -25.53 -1.72 10.61
C ASN A 2 -24.59 -1.59 9.40
N TRP A 3 -25.08 -0.97 8.32
CA TRP A 3 -24.31 -0.80 7.06
C TRP A 3 -22.97 -0.07 7.21
N ILE A 4 -22.81 0.77 8.24
CA ILE A 4 -21.55 1.50 8.49
C ILE A 4 -20.49 0.57 9.12
N TYR A 5 -20.92 -0.46 9.85
CA TYR A 5 -20.05 -1.41 10.56
C TYR A 5 -19.62 -2.61 9.71
N GLU A 6 -20.28 -2.83 8.58
CA GLU A 6 -19.93 -3.90 7.64
C GLU A 6 -18.91 -3.43 6.60
N PRO A 7 -18.04 -4.33 6.10
CA PRO A 7 -17.11 -3.98 5.02
C PRO A 7 -17.87 -3.51 3.79
N TRP A 8 -17.57 -2.30 3.33
CA TRP A 8 -18.25 -1.76 2.17
C TRP A 8 -17.86 -2.52 0.91
N PRO A 9 -18.85 -2.95 0.10
CA PRO A 9 -18.56 -3.64 -1.15
C PRO A 9 -17.84 -2.71 -2.13
N TRP A 10 -17.06 -3.31 -3.03
CA TRP A 10 -16.22 -2.59 -3.99
C TRP A 10 -16.96 -1.55 -4.84
N TYR A 11 -18.26 -1.80 -5.14
CA TYR A 11 -19.10 -0.87 -5.91
C TYR A 11 -19.53 0.37 -5.11
N VAL A 12 -19.27 0.44 -3.82
CA VAL A 12 -19.46 1.63 -2.97
C VAL A 12 -18.13 2.31 -2.72
N SER A 13 -17.12 1.57 -2.25
CA SER A 13 -15.80 2.12 -1.93
C SER A 13 -15.05 2.61 -3.18
N GLY A 14 -15.18 1.92 -4.31
CA GLY A 14 -14.57 2.33 -5.58
C GLY A 14 -15.00 3.71 -6.05
N PRO A 15 -16.30 3.97 -6.22
CA PRO A 15 -16.81 5.31 -6.56
C PRO A 15 -16.43 6.40 -5.55
N MET A 16 -16.37 6.09 -4.25
CA MET A 16 -15.91 7.05 -3.23
C MET A 16 -14.45 7.45 -3.44
N ILE A 17 -13.58 6.48 -3.71
CA ILE A 17 -12.17 6.75 -4.05
C ILE A 17 -12.07 7.56 -5.33
N ALA A 18 -12.82 7.18 -6.38
CA ALA A 18 -12.85 7.90 -7.65
C ALA A 18 -13.31 9.35 -7.48
N PHE A 19 -14.31 9.59 -6.64
CA PHE A 19 -14.78 10.94 -6.32
C PHE A 19 -13.71 11.78 -5.62
N ILE A 20 -13.00 11.23 -4.65
CA ILE A 20 -11.89 11.91 -3.98
C ILE A 20 -10.77 12.25 -4.98
N MET A 21 -10.44 11.32 -5.88
CA MET A 21 -9.44 11.54 -6.93
C MET A 21 -9.89 12.63 -7.90
N PHE A 22 -11.15 12.64 -8.31
CA PHE A 22 -11.72 13.68 -9.15
C PHE A 22 -11.60 15.06 -8.50
N LEU A 23 -11.93 15.19 -7.22
CA LEU A 23 -11.77 16.45 -6.49
C LEU A 23 -10.30 16.90 -6.44
N LEU A 24 -9.35 15.98 -6.22
CA LEU A 24 -7.92 16.30 -6.24
C LEU A 24 -7.45 16.79 -7.62
N LEU A 25 -7.90 16.12 -8.68
CA LEU A 25 -7.58 16.54 -10.06
C LEU A 25 -8.17 17.92 -10.40
N MET A 26 -9.40 18.22 -9.95
CA MET A 26 -10.00 19.54 -10.13
C MET A 26 -9.16 20.68 -9.47
N VAL A 27 -8.48 20.36 -8.37
CA VAL A 27 -7.56 21.31 -7.69
C VAL A 27 -6.14 21.27 -8.30
N GLY A 28 -5.92 20.49 -9.37
CA GLY A 28 -4.62 20.34 -10.02
C GLY A 28 -3.60 19.58 -9.17
N LYS A 29 -4.05 18.62 -8.35
CA LYS A 29 -3.21 17.82 -7.47
C LYS A 29 -3.30 16.35 -7.83
N ASN A 30 -2.15 15.68 -7.89
CA ASN A 30 -2.04 14.25 -8.19
C ASN A 30 -1.57 13.49 -6.96
N PHE A 31 -2.37 12.57 -6.46
CA PHE A 31 -2.06 11.77 -5.29
C PHE A 31 -1.02 10.67 -5.62
N GLY A 32 -0.05 10.50 -4.72
CA GLY A 32 0.92 9.41 -4.82
C GLY A 32 1.58 9.12 -3.47
N MET A 33 1.37 7.90 -2.93
CA MET A 33 1.91 7.52 -1.62
C MET A 33 3.44 7.52 -1.59
N SER A 34 4.10 7.05 -2.65
CA SER A 34 5.57 7.06 -2.75
C SER A 34 6.17 8.47 -2.74
N ALA A 35 5.45 9.48 -3.25
CA ALA A 35 5.87 10.87 -3.20
C ALA A 35 5.94 11.39 -1.75
N ASN A 36 5.08 10.89 -0.85
CA ASN A 36 5.13 11.24 0.57
C ASN A 36 6.38 10.70 1.26
N LEU A 37 6.78 9.46 0.97
CA LEU A 37 8.02 8.90 1.50
C LEU A 37 9.23 9.73 1.06
N ARG A 38 9.27 10.14 -0.20
CA ARG A 38 10.29 11.06 -0.71
C ARG A 38 10.28 12.39 0.04
N THR A 39 9.11 12.96 0.27
CA THR A 39 8.94 14.22 1.03
C THR A 39 9.43 14.08 2.47
N MET A 40 9.10 12.98 3.14
CA MET A 40 9.59 12.70 4.50
C MET A 40 11.12 12.57 4.54
N CYS A 41 11.72 11.85 3.58
CA CYS A 41 13.18 11.76 3.47
C CYS A 41 13.83 13.14 3.25
N THR A 42 13.20 14.01 2.45
CA THR A 42 13.67 15.39 2.24
C THR A 42 13.64 16.20 3.53
N ILE A 43 12.57 16.10 4.32
CA ILE A 43 12.44 16.75 5.63
C ILE A 43 13.53 16.24 6.60
N CYS A 44 13.86 14.94 6.55
CA CYS A 44 14.93 14.33 7.35
C CYS A 44 16.35 14.66 6.85
N GLY A 45 16.51 15.53 5.85
CA GLY A 45 17.82 16.01 5.38
C GLY A 45 18.49 15.14 4.32
N ALA A 46 17.78 14.20 3.69
CA ALA A 46 18.31 13.35 2.62
C ALA A 46 18.77 14.17 1.38
N GLY A 47 18.28 15.38 1.21
CA GLY A 47 18.70 16.32 0.17
C GLY A 47 20.19 16.68 0.24
N ASN A 48 20.83 16.52 1.39
CA ASN A 48 22.29 16.75 1.52
C ASN A 48 23.12 15.60 0.91
N LYS A 49 22.53 14.42 0.71
CA LYS A 49 23.21 13.21 0.23
C LYS A 49 22.90 12.86 -1.24
N ALA A 50 21.72 13.24 -1.72
CA ALA A 50 21.30 12.93 -3.09
C ALA A 50 20.40 14.02 -3.66
N ASP A 51 20.67 14.42 -4.92
CA ASP A 51 19.94 15.48 -5.62
C ASP A 51 18.46 15.15 -5.82
N PHE A 52 18.11 13.87 -5.86
CA PHE A 52 16.73 13.41 -5.94
C PHE A 52 15.84 13.95 -4.81
N PHE A 53 16.39 14.18 -3.63
CA PHE A 53 15.67 14.72 -2.46
C PHE A 53 15.77 16.23 -2.33
N LYS A 54 16.46 16.92 -3.27
CA LYS A 54 16.54 18.40 -3.31
C LYS A 54 15.32 18.97 -4.00
N PHE A 55 14.26 19.21 -3.25
CA PHE A 55 13.09 19.95 -3.72
C PHE A 55 12.40 20.65 -2.56
N ASP A 56 11.56 21.63 -2.85
CA ASP A 56 10.77 22.31 -1.83
C ASP A 56 9.63 21.40 -1.34
N TRP A 57 9.83 20.76 -0.20
CA TRP A 57 8.84 19.88 0.42
C TRP A 57 7.56 20.60 0.85
N ARG A 58 7.64 21.94 1.03
CA ARG A 58 6.47 22.74 1.43
C ARG A 58 5.40 22.77 0.36
N SER A 59 5.79 22.63 -0.89
CA SER A 59 4.85 22.50 -2.02
C SER A 59 4.03 21.22 -1.96
N GLN A 60 4.49 20.20 -1.20
CA GLN A 60 3.85 18.88 -1.05
C GLN A 60 3.07 18.71 0.27
N LYS A 61 2.86 19.78 1.05
CA LYS A 61 2.13 19.71 2.34
C LYS A 61 0.72 19.13 2.19
N TRP A 62 0.05 19.43 1.09
CA TRP A 62 -1.28 18.89 0.80
C TRP A 62 -1.28 17.35 0.75
N ASN A 63 -0.24 16.77 0.14
CA ASN A 63 -0.11 15.30 0.02
C ASN A 63 0.17 14.65 1.38
N LEU A 64 0.97 15.28 2.25
CA LEU A 64 1.16 14.87 3.64
C LEU A 64 -0.16 14.93 4.43
N ALA A 65 -0.98 15.97 4.21
CA ALA A 65 -2.29 16.08 4.85
C ALA A 65 -3.23 14.92 4.45
N VAL A 66 -3.18 14.46 3.18
CA VAL A 66 -3.94 13.28 2.72
C VAL A 66 -3.48 12.02 3.46
N VAL A 67 -2.17 11.83 3.67
CA VAL A 67 -1.64 10.69 4.43
C VAL A 67 -2.10 10.73 5.88
N ILE A 68 -2.00 11.89 6.53
CA ILE A 68 -2.49 12.06 7.92
C ILE A 68 -3.99 11.76 7.99
N GLY A 69 -4.78 12.28 7.05
CA GLY A 69 -6.20 11.99 6.96
C GLY A 69 -6.49 10.49 6.78
N SER A 70 -5.69 9.79 5.97
CA SER A 70 -5.81 8.34 5.78
C SER A 70 -5.47 7.56 7.06
N ILE A 71 -4.47 7.98 7.82
CA ILE A 71 -4.10 7.37 9.12
C ILE A 71 -5.24 7.56 10.13
N ILE A 72 -5.76 8.79 10.24
CA ILE A 72 -6.89 9.09 11.14
C ILE A 72 -8.13 8.30 10.72
N GLY A 73 -8.44 8.27 9.42
CA GLY A 73 -9.57 7.51 8.88
C GLY A 73 -9.45 6.00 9.13
N GLY A 74 -8.25 5.43 8.96
CA GLY A 74 -7.97 4.04 9.28
C GLY A 74 -8.13 3.74 10.78
N TYR A 75 -7.66 4.63 11.64
CA TYR A 75 -7.83 4.51 13.09
C TYR A 75 -9.31 4.54 13.50
N ILE A 76 -10.06 5.50 12.97
CA ILE A 76 -11.52 5.61 13.22
C ILE A 76 -12.23 4.35 12.70
N GLY A 77 -11.90 3.91 11.47
CA GLY A 77 -12.47 2.73 10.86
C GLY A 77 -12.26 1.47 11.70
N SER A 78 -11.03 1.24 12.15
CA SER A 78 -10.69 0.03 12.90
C SER A 78 -11.21 0.00 14.35
N HIS A 79 -11.38 1.17 15.00
CA HIS A 79 -11.75 1.21 16.42
C HIS A 79 -13.22 1.56 16.66
N PHE A 80 -13.87 2.27 15.75
CA PHE A 80 -15.23 2.77 15.95
C PHE A 80 -16.25 2.26 14.93
N LEU A 81 -15.76 1.78 13.76
CA LEU A 81 -16.62 1.37 12.65
C LEU A 81 -16.44 -0.11 12.27
N SER A 82 -15.69 -0.88 13.06
CA SER A 82 -15.46 -2.30 12.84
C SER A 82 -15.72 -3.05 14.15
N ASP A 83 -16.71 -3.93 14.16
CA ASP A 83 -17.04 -4.75 15.34
C ASP A 83 -16.18 -6.03 15.36
N ASP A 84 -15.59 -6.43 14.24
CA ASP A 84 -14.79 -7.64 14.10
C ASP A 84 -13.44 -7.34 13.43
N ILE A 85 -12.37 -7.87 14.03
CA ILE A 85 -11.00 -7.74 13.53
C ILE A 85 -10.72 -8.85 12.48
N SER A 86 -11.60 -9.84 12.38
CA SER A 86 -11.44 -10.94 11.43
C SER A 86 -11.58 -10.44 9.98
N VAL A 87 -10.70 -10.91 9.12
CA VAL A 87 -10.72 -10.58 7.70
C VAL A 87 -11.44 -11.70 6.96
N ALA A 88 -12.59 -11.37 6.34
CA ALA A 88 -13.35 -12.34 5.55
C ALA A 88 -12.57 -12.69 4.26
N ILE A 89 -11.77 -13.74 4.32
CA ILE A 89 -11.02 -14.30 3.19
C ILE A 89 -11.66 -15.65 2.79
N ASN A 90 -11.55 -16.00 1.50
CA ASN A 90 -12.00 -17.30 1.00
C ASN A 90 -11.35 -18.44 1.83
N PRO A 91 -12.14 -19.43 2.32
CA PRO A 91 -11.64 -20.57 3.08
C PRO A 91 -10.52 -21.34 2.40
N ASP A 92 -10.56 -21.50 1.08
CA ASP A 92 -9.51 -22.16 0.30
C ASP A 92 -8.18 -21.40 0.38
N THR A 93 -8.25 -20.06 0.38
CA THR A 93 -7.06 -19.22 0.55
C THR A 93 -6.47 -19.35 1.95
N ILE A 94 -7.33 -19.40 2.97
CA ILE A 94 -6.89 -19.65 4.36
C ILE A 94 -6.20 -21.01 4.47
N ALA A 95 -6.78 -22.06 3.89
CA ALA A 95 -6.20 -23.40 3.90
C ALA A 95 -4.81 -23.42 3.20
N ASN A 96 -4.69 -22.77 2.06
CA ASN A 96 -3.42 -22.64 1.33
C ASN A 96 -2.37 -21.86 2.13
N LEU A 97 -2.74 -20.74 2.75
CA LEU A 97 -1.83 -19.96 3.57
C LEU A 97 -1.39 -20.72 4.83
N ASN A 98 -2.32 -21.44 5.47
CA ASN A 98 -1.99 -22.28 6.61
C ASN A 98 -1.00 -23.40 6.23
N SER A 99 -1.13 -24.00 5.04
CA SER A 99 -0.17 -25.01 4.57
C SER A 99 1.24 -24.44 4.33
N LEU A 100 1.36 -23.14 4.12
CA LEU A 100 2.62 -22.40 3.97
C LEU A 100 3.13 -21.82 5.31
N GLY A 101 2.45 -22.10 6.43
CA GLY A 101 2.86 -21.68 7.76
C GLY A 101 2.29 -20.35 8.25
N PHE A 102 1.25 -19.81 7.59
CA PHE A 102 0.57 -18.58 8.01
C PHE A 102 -0.71 -18.90 8.78
N GLU A 103 -0.62 -19.15 10.07
CA GLU A 103 -1.77 -19.48 10.93
C GLU A 103 -2.64 -18.24 11.28
N SER A 104 -2.10 -17.04 11.10
CA SER A 104 -2.82 -15.78 11.32
C SER A 104 -3.75 -15.38 10.17
N ALA A 105 -3.76 -16.16 9.07
CA ALA A 105 -4.60 -15.88 7.91
C ALA A 105 -6.08 -15.80 8.28
N GLY A 106 -6.75 -14.69 7.92
CA GLY A 106 -8.15 -14.42 8.27
C GLY A 106 -8.39 -13.91 9.68
N LYS A 107 -7.40 -13.95 10.58
CA LYS A 107 -7.52 -13.50 11.98
C LYS A 107 -6.99 -12.08 12.20
N SER A 108 -6.06 -11.65 11.36
CA SER A 108 -5.44 -10.33 11.45
C SER A 108 -5.16 -9.74 10.07
N TYR A 109 -5.06 -8.42 9.99
CA TYR A 109 -4.74 -7.70 8.75
C TYR A 109 -3.29 -7.89 8.29
N LEU A 110 -2.39 -8.17 9.23
CA LEU A 110 -0.97 -8.43 8.95
C LEU A 110 -0.60 -9.83 9.46
N PRO A 111 0.19 -10.61 8.72
CA PRO A 111 0.66 -11.89 9.19
C PRO A 111 1.56 -11.73 10.41
N THR A 112 1.13 -12.24 11.55
CA THR A 112 1.88 -12.15 12.82
C THR A 112 3.20 -12.91 12.74
N GLU A 113 3.28 -13.93 11.89
CA GLU A 113 4.50 -14.71 11.63
C GLU A 113 5.65 -13.88 11.07
N LEU A 114 5.34 -12.76 10.41
CA LEU A 114 6.34 -11.85 9.84
C LEU A 114 6.49 -10.53 10.62
N PHE A 115 5.38 -10.02 11.19
CA PHE A 115 5.32 -8.65 11.73
C PHE A 115 5.21 -8.59 13.27
N ASP A 116 5.07 -9.72 13.96
CA ASP A 116 5.14 -9.73 15.42
C ASP A 116 6.57 -9.43 15.90
N ILE A 117 6.69 -8.74 17.03
CA ILE A 117 7.99 -8.27 17.57
C ILE A 117 8.96 -9.44 17.74
N ASN A 118 8.47 -10.60 18.20
CA ASN A 118 9.30 -11.79 18.39
C ASN A 118 9.74 -12.38 17.04
N SER A 119 8.85 -12.36 16.05
CA SER A 119 9.11 -12.87 14.70
C SER A 119 10.05 -11.97 13.91
N LEU A 120 9.99 -10.64 14.14
CA LEU A 120 10.89 -9.66 13.51
C LEU A 120 12.37 -9.88 13.86
N LEU A 121 12.69 -10.48 15.02
CA LEU A 121 14.07 -10.77 15.42
C LEU A 121 14.66 -12.00 14.72
N SER A 122 13.88 -12.78 13.99
CA SER A 122 14.36 -13.89 13.19
C SER A 122 15.17 -13.39 11.98
N ILE A 123 16.36 -13.95 11.77
CA ILE A 123 17.22 -13.61 10.61
C ILE A 123 16.46 -13.83 9.29
N LYS A 124 15.67 -14.92 9.17
CA LYS A 124 14.84 -15.19 7.99
C LYS A 124 13.87 -14.04 7.70
N ASN A 125 13.14 -13.58 8.71
CA ASN A 125 12.15 -12.53 8.54
C ASN A 125 12.79 -11.16 8.24
N ILE A 126 13.92 -10.85 8.89
CA ILE A 126 14.71 -9.64 8.59
C ILE A 126 15.15 -9.64 7.12
N LEU A 127 15.66 -10.75 6.61
CA LEU A 127 16.08 -10.87 5.21
C LEU A 127 14.91 -10.73 4.25
N ILE A 128 13.79 -11.40 4.51
CA ILE A 128 12.58 -11.32 3.68
C ILE A 128 12.06 -9.88 3.63
N LEU A 129 11.92 -9.22 4.78
CA LEU A 129 11.41 -7.86 4.86
C LEU A 129 12.40 -6.84 4.25
N SER A 130 13.71 -7.04 4.42
CA SER A 130 14.74 -6.17 3.83
C SER A 130 14.78 -6.28 2.32
N ILE A 131 14.77 -7.51 1.78
CA ILE A 131 14.74 -7.75 0.32
C ILE A 131 13.42 -7.25 -0.26
N GLY A 132 12.28 -7.55 0.37
CA GLY A 132 10.96 -7.08 -0.06
C GLY A 132 10.90 -5.55 -0.07
N GLY A 133 11.36 -4.90 1.00
CA GLY A 133 11.42 -3.44 1.08
C GLY A 133 12.33 -2.81 0.03
N LEU A 134 13.49 -3.45 -0.26
CA LEU A 134 14.39 -3.01 -1.33
C LEU A 134 13.74 -3.14 -2.71
N LEU A 135 13.07 -4.26 -2.99
CA LEU A 135 12.37 -4.47 -4.26
C LEU A 135 11.23 -3.46 -4.46
N VAL A 136 10.42 -3.21 -3.43
CA VAL A 136 9.34 -2.21 -3.47
C VAL A 136 9.91 -0.81 -3.65
N GLY A 137 10.94 -0.45 -2.90
CA GLY A 137 11.57 0.87 -2.98
C GLY A 137 12.25 1.12 -4.33
N PHE A 138 13.01 0.15 -4.82
CA PHE A 138 13.63 0.22 -6.14
C PHE A 138 12.57 0.26 -7.25
N GLY A 139 11.57 -0.63 -7.21
CA GLY A 139 10.50 -0.69 -8.20
C GLY A 139 9.70 0.60 -8.27
N ALA A 140 9.27 1.15 -7.13
CA ALA A 140 8.56 2.42 -7.08
C ALA A 140 9.41 3.59 -7.60
N ARG A 141 10.73 3.54 -7.36
CA ARG A 141 11.65 4.56 -7.88
C ARG A 141 11.86 4.42 -9.38
N TYR A 142 12.05 3.20 -9.87
CA TYR A 142 12.27 2.91 -11.29
C TYR A 142 11.04 3.25 -12.14
N ALA A 143 9.85 2.86 -11.68
CA ALA A 143 8.59 3.15 -12.34
C ALA A 143 8.19 4.65 -12.27
N GLY A 144 8.81 5.43 -11.38
CA GLY A 144 8.45 6.83 -11.14
C GLY A 144 7.20 7.02 -10.26
N GLY A 145 6.68 5.97 -9.67
CA GLY A 145 5.50 5.98 -8.80
C GLY A 145 5.16 4.60 -8.26
N CYS A 146 4.25 4.56 -7.32
CA CYS A 146 3.67 3.33 -6.78
C CYS A 146 2.26 3.08 -7.35
N THR A 147 1.59 2.04 -6.88
CA THR A 147 0.22 1.70 -7.31
C THR A 147 -0.75 2.87 -7.17
N SER A 148 -0.68 3.66 -6.08
CA SER A 148 -1.55 4.84 -5.92
C SER A 148 -1.26 5.94 -6.94
N GLY A 149 0.00 6.11 -7.35
CA GLY A 149 0.39 7.08 -8.38
C GLY A 149 0.01 6.63 -9.80
N HIS A 150 0.19 5.37 -10.13
CA HIS A 150 -0.09 4.84 -11.46
C HIS A 150 -1.51 4.30 -11.61
N ALA A 151 -1.94 3.36 -10.73
CA ALA A 151 -3.22 2.69 -10.90
C ALA A 151 -4.41 3.59 -10.52
N ILE A 152 -4.26 4.48 -9.56
CA ILE A 152 -5.34 5.39 -9.19
C ILE A 152 -5.20 6.71 -9.95
N SER A 153 -4.19 7.52 -9.64
CA SER A 153 -4.07 8.87 -10.23
C SER A 153 -3.73 8.83 -11.72
N GLY A 154 -2.76 8.02 -12.13
CA GLY A 154 -2.30 7.99 -13.51
C GLY A 154 -3.32 7.40 -14.49
N LEU A 155 -4.07 6.34 -14.10
CA LEU A 155 -5.16 5.82 -14.93
C LEU A 155 -6.37 6.78 -14.95
N SER A 156 -6.67 7.47 -13.86
CA SER A 156 -7.72 8.50 -13.84
C SER A 156 -7.41 9.66 -14.80
N ASP A 157 -6.13 9.95 -15.00
CA ASP A 157 -5.60 10.96 -15.92
C ASP A 157 -5.29 10.37 -17.32
N LEU A 158 -5.73 9.14 -17.61
CA LEU A 158 -5.57 8.42 -18.88
C LEU A 158 -4.12 8.34 -19.39
N GLN A 159 -3.15 8.28 -18.49
CA GLN A 159 -1.72 8.21 -18.83
C GLN A 159 -1.33 6.81 -19.29
N LEU A 160 -0.92 6.66 -20.56
CA LEU A 160 -0.46 5.39 -21.12
C LEU A 160 0.75 4.78 -20.37
N PRO A 161 1.78 5.54 -19.94
CA PRO A 161 2.86 4.98 -19.13
C PRO A 161 2.37 4.36 -17.82
N SER A 162 1.32 4.93 -17.23
CA SER A 162 0.71 4.40 -16.01
C SER A 162 -0.02 3.08 -16.25
N LEU A 163 -0.68 2.93 -17.38
CA LEU A 163 -1.29 1.66 -17.79
C LEU A 163 -0.23 0.55 -17.93
N ILE A 164 0.89 0.84 -18.60
CA ILE A 164 2.00 -0.11 -18.76
C ILE A 164 2.58 -0.51 -17.40
N ALA A 165 2.78 0.46 -16.50
CA ALA A 165 3.28 0.19 -15.14
C ALA A 165 2.31 -0.71 -14.36
N VAL A 166 1.00 -0.48 -14.46
CA VAL A 166 -0.02 -1.29 -13.78
C VAL A 166 -0.04 -2.72 -14.31
N ILE A 167 0.07 -2.93 -15.61
CA ILE A 167 0.20 -4.28 -16.20
C ILE A 167 1.44 -4.98 -15.61
N GLY A 168 2.57 -4.26 -15.52
CA GLY A 168 3.80 -4.78 -14.90
C GLY A 168 3.61 -5.16 -13.44
N PHE A 169 2.86 -4.38 -12.66
CA PHE A 169 2.56 -4.70 -11.25
C PHE A 169 1.75 -5.99 -11.13
N PHE A 170 0.76 -6.21 -12.01
CA PHE A 170 -0.02 -7.45 -12.02
C PHE A 170 0.84 -8.66 -12.40
N ILE A 171 1.66 -8.54 -13.44
CA ILE A 171 2.56 -9.62 -13.85
C ILE A 171 3.54 -9.97 -12.72
N GLY A 172 4.16 -8.96 -12.10
CA GLY A 172 5.08 -9.16 -10.97
C GLY A 172 4.40 -9.77 -9.76
N GLY A 173 3.20 -9.31 -9.39
CA GLY A 173 2.42 -9.85 -8.29
C GLY A 173 2.01 -11.31 -8.51
N LEU A 174 1.52 -11.65 -9.69
CA LEU A 174 1.15 -13.03 -10.05
C LEU A 174 2.39 -13.95 -10.06
N THR A 175 3.50 -13.47 -10.58
CA THR A 175 4.77 -14.22 -10.55
C THR A 175 5.23 -14.47 -9.11
N MET A 176 5.12 -13.46 -8.25
CA MET A 176 5.45 -13.60 -6.83
C MET A 176 4.59 -14.67 -6.16
N ILE A 177 3.26 -14.59 -6.30
CA ILE A 177 2.33 -15.50 -5.63
C ILE A 177 2.46 -16.94 -6.11
N HIS A 178 2.58 -17.16 -7.43
CA HIS A 178 2.53 -18.50 -7.99
C HIS A 178 3.91 -19.20 -8.05
N PHE A 179 5.00 -18.46 -8.13
CA PHE A 179 6.33 -19.03 -8.29
C PHE A 179 7.23 -18.80 -7.07
N LEU A 180 7.33 -17.56 -6.59
CA LEU A 180 8.29 -17.22 -5.56
C LEU A 180 7.78 -17.51 -4.15
N PHE A 181 6.51 -17.26 -3.88
CA PHE A 181 5.94 -17.43 -2.55
C PHE A 181 6.02 -18.89 -2.07
N PRO A 182 5.62 -19.93 -2.86
CA PRO A 182 5.77 -21.32 -2.47
C PRO A 182 7.22 -21.80 -2.35
N LEU A 183 8.17 -21.06 -2.94
CA LEU A 183 9.60 -21.38 -2.85
C LEU A 183 10.26 -20.80 -1.60
N ILE A 184 9.72 -19.68 -1.06
CA ILE A 184 10.27 -18.95 0.08
C ILE A 184 9.71 -19.50 1.40
N PHE A 185 8.45 -19.89 1.40
CA PHE A 185 7.69 -20.37 2.55
C PHE A 185 7.36 -21.83 2.43
#